data_04627bb921af8a2ec35bd1b70ac9be26
#
_entry.id   04627bb921af8a2ec35bd1b70ac9be26
#
_cell.length_a   1.000
_cell.length_b   1.000
_cell.length_c   1.000
_cell.angle_alpha   90.00
_cell.angle_beta   90.00
_cell.angle_gamma   90.00
#
_symmetry.space_group_name_H-M   'P 1'
#
loop_
_entity.id
_entity.type
_entity.pdbx_description
1 polymer ?
#
loop_
_entity_poly.entity_id
_entity_poly.type
_entity_poly.pdbx_seq_one_letter_code
_entity_poly.pdbx_strand_id
1 'polypeptide(L)'
;ILFAVALYNAITTRRQLDPLLALVVTAGALVSFYGILQYLFGWGYQSAAWVDSDMFSSIRFRVPATMGNPNMMGQYLLLVIPVGGAKLLSAKDWPRRLYYLACCGVMCVCMILTFSRGAWLGLLFAGAVFAVLWHPQLILLAPFALVGLYFVLPETVISRFTSIGNLTDNSTSYRVYIWMGTLAMLKDYWLCGIGPGDGAFNMVYPAYSYNGIVAPHAHNLFLQ
;
A
#
# COMPACT_ATOMS: atom_id res chain seq x y z
N ILE A 1 18.93 8.63 6.11
CA ILE A 1 19.89 8.00 7.04
C ILE A 1 20.13 8.91 8.23
N LEU A 2 20.60 10.15 8.07
CA LEU A 2 20.89 11.08 9.19
C LEU A 2 19.69 11.30 10.13
N PHE A 3 18.49 11.47 9.58
CA PHE A 3 17.27 11.62 10.38
C PHE A 3 16.97 10.34 11.21
N ALA A 4 17.13 9.17 10.64
CA ALA A 4 16.92 7.90 11.36
C ALA A 4 17.94 7.72 12.50
N VAL A 5 19.20 8.08 12.27
CA VAL A 5 20.27 8.06 13.29
C VAL A 5 19.97 9.08 14.39
N ALA A 6 19.55 10.29 14.04
CA ALA A 6 19.18 11.32 15.00
C ALA A 6 17.99 10.87 15.86
N LEU A 7 16.96 10.30 15.24
CA LEU A 7 15.78 9.76 15.92
C LEU A 7 16.15 8.62 16.88
N TYR A 8 16.99 7.67 16.43
CA TYR A 8 17.47 6.56 17.24
C TYR A 8 18.22 7.03 18.48
N ASN A 9 19.08 8.05 18.35
CA ASN A 9 19.82 8.61 19.46
C ASN A 9 18.98 9.50 20.39
N ALA A 10 17.92 10.13 19.87
CA ALA A 10 17.04 11.01 20.65
C ALA A 10 16.01 10.22 21.47
N ILE A 11 15.60 9.03 21.02
CA ILE A 11 14.58 8.21 21.69
C ILE A 11 15.25 7.14 22.50
N THR A 12 15.44 7.39 23.79
CA THR A 12 16.06 6.45 24.74
C THR A 12 15.05 5.74 25.64
N THR A 13 13.81 6.22 25.71
CA THR A 13 12.79 5.70 26.63
C THR A 13 11.46 5.45 25.94
N ARG A 14 10.68 4.48 26.46
CA ARG A 14 9.30 4.23 26.01
C ARG A 14 8.40 5.45 26.19
N ARG A 15 8.68 6.31 27.18
CA ARG A 15 7.94 7.55 27.42
C ARG A 15 8.04 8.54 26.28
N GLN A 16 9.20 8.58 25.58
CA GLN A 16 9.43 9.43 24.42
C GLN A 16 8.85 8.81 23.13
N LEU A 17 8.92 7.48 23.02
CA LEU A 17 8.42 6.76 21.85
C LEU A 17 6.89 6.78 21.76
N ASP A 18 6.20 6.67 22.89
CA ASP A 18 4.75 6.53 22.93
C ASP A 18 3.98 7.71 22.29
N PRO A 19 4.27 8.99 22.61
CA PRO A 19 3.62 10.12 21.95
C PRO A 19 4.02 10.26 20.47
N LEU A 20 5.22 9.85 20.08
CA LEU A 20 5.64 9.86 18.68
C LEU A 20 4.82 8.88 17.85
N LEU A 21 4.64 7.64 18.34
CA LEU A 21 3.76 6.67 17.68
C LEU A 21 2.31 7.15 17.62
N ALA A 22 1.83 7.80 18.67
CA ALA A 22 0.49 8.41 18.67
C ALA A 22 0.38 9.50 17.58
N LEU A 23 1.40 10.36 17.46
CA LEU A 23 1.46 11.39 16.43
C LEU A 23 1.45 10.80 15.01
N VAL A 24 2.22 9.73 14.76
CA VAL A 24 2.25 9.02 13.46
C VAL A 24 0.87 8.46 13.11
N VAL A 25 0.17 7.83 14.07
CA VAL A 25 -1.18 7.30 13.87
C VAL A 25 -2.18 8.42 13.61
N THR A 26 -2.08 9.54 14.36
CA THR A 26 -2.94 10.71 14.15
C THR A 26 -2.73 11.32 12.77
N ALA A 27 -1.48 11.53 12.36
CA ALA A 27 -1.14 12.05 11.05
C ALA A 27 -1.67 11.13 9.93
N GLY A 28 -1.51 9.80 10.09
CA GLY A 28 -2.07 8.82 9.17
C GLY A 28 -3.59 8.89 9.06
N ALA A 29 -4.28 9.05 10.18
CA ALA A 29 -5.73 9.21 10.19
C ALA A 29 -6.18 10.52 9.52
N LEU A 30 -5.49 11.65 9.74
CA LEU A 30 -5.80 12.93 9.11
C LEU A 30 -5.60 12.88 7.59
N VAL A 31 -4.48 12.32 7.12
CA VAL A 31 -4.21 12.12 5.68
C VAL A 31 -5.26 11.20 5.06
N SER A 32 -5.67 10.14 5.78
CA SER A 32 -6.71 9.22 5.33
C SER A 32 -8.08 9.88 5.27
N PHE A 33 -8.41 10.69 6.26
CA PHE A 33 -9.64 11.47 6.27
C PHE A 33 -9.72 12.43 5.08
N TYR A 34 -8.63 13.14 4.78
CA TYR A 34 -8.54 13.95 3.57
C TYR A 34 -8.75 13.09 2.30
N GLY A 35 -8.15 11.91 2.21
CA GLY A 35 -8.36 10.99 1.10
C GLY A 35 -9.83 10.55 0.93
N ILE A 36 -10.54 10.31 2.05
CA ILE A 36 -11.97 10.01 2.02
C ILE A 36 -12.77 11.21 1.50
N LEU A 37 -12.44 12.43 1.93
CA LEU A 37 -13.08 13.65 1.41
C LEU A 37 -12.81 13.84 -0.10
N GLN A 38 -11.61 13.52 -0.58
CA GLN A 38 -11.32 13.50 -2.02
C GLN A 38 -12.27 12.55 -2.76
N TYR A 39 -12.51 11.35 -2.20
CA TYR A 39 -13.40 10.37 -2.81
C TYR A 39 -14.85 10.84 -2.86
N LEU A 40 -15.33 11.44 -1.78
CA LEU A 40 -16.74 11.87 -1.65
C LEU A 40 -17.03 13.13 -2.46
N PHE A 41 -16.12 14.11 -2.45
CA PHE A 41 -16.34 15.45 -3.02
C PHE A 41 -15.54 15.71 -4.29
N GLY A 42 -14.63 14.83 -4.70
CA GLY A 42 -13.76 15.05 -5.85
C GLY A 42 -12.69 16.12 -5.63
N TRP A 43 -12.34 16.46 -4.39
CA TRP A 43 -11.40 17.55 -4.09
C TRP A 43 -9.97 17.22 -4.52
N GLY A 44 -9.35 18.18 -5.24
CA GLY A 44 -7.92 18.11 -5.58
C GLY A 44 -7.54 16.94 -6.50
N TYR A 45 -8.51 16.28 -7.12
CA TYR A 45 -8.26 15.15 -7.99
C TYR A 45 -8.66 15.46 -9.45
N GLN A 46 -7.72 15.32 -10.37
CA GLN A 46 -7.92 15.64 -11.78
C GLN A 46 -7.59 14.51 -12.76
N SER A 47 -7.16 13.33 -12.31
CA SER A 47 -6.65 12.31 -13.22
C SER A 47 -7.31 10.95 -13.03
N ALA A 48 -7.92 10.43 -14.10
CA ALA A 48 -8.32 9.04 -14.25
C ALA A 48 -7.11 8.10 -14.54
N ALA A 49 -5.89 8.63 -14.55
CA ALA A 49 -4.67 7.93 -14.97
C ALA A 49 -4.36 6.64 -14.21
N TRP A 50 -4.97 6.44 -13.04
CA TRP A 50 -4.76 5.26 -12.19
C TRP A 50 -5.87 4.22 -12.27
N VAL A 51 -6.88 4.44 -13.12
CA VAL A 51 -8.04 3.55 -13.28
C VAL A 51 -8.02 2.97 -14.68
N ASP A 52 -8.14 1.65 -14.76
CA ASP A 52 -8.46 0.95 -15.99
C ASP A 52 -9.99 1.01 -16.18
N SER A 53 -10.46 2.00 -16.94
CA SER A 53 -11.89 2.26 -17.15
C SER A 53 -12.57 1.16 -17.96
N ASP A 54 -11.82 0.46 -18.79
CA ASP A 54 -12.36 -0.60 -19.66
C ASP A 54 -12.70 -1.85 -18.84
N MET A 55 -11.88 -2.15 -17.84
CA MET A 55 -12.06 -3.32 -16.97
C MET A 55 -12.86 -3.00 -15.70
N PHE A 56 -12.78 -1.77 -15.19
CA PHE A 56 -13.37 -1.37 -13.90
C PHE A 56 -14.16 -0.06 -14.03
N SER A 57 -15.16 -0.05 -14.89
CA SER A 57 -16.02 1.11 -15.15
C SER A 57 -16.76 1.67 -13.91
N SER A 58 -16.94 0.84 -12.89
CA SER A 58 -17.54 1.22 -11.60
C SER A 58 -16.61 1.99 -10.67
N ILE A 59 -15.28 1.98 -10.92
CA ILE A 59 -14.31 2.72 -10.11
C ILE A 59 -14.15 4.12 -10.71
N ARG A 60 -14.73 5.13 -10.05
CA ARG A 60 -14.62 6.54 -10.50
C ARG A 60 -13.18 7.03 -10.48
N PHE A 61 -12.46 6.79 -9.38
CA PHE A 61 -11.04 7.06 -9.23
C PHE A 61 -10.47 6.33 -8.00
N ARG A 62 -9.16 6.27 -7.91
CA ARG A 62 -8.41 5.68 -6.81
C ARG A 62 -7.82 6.81 -5.95
N VAL A 63 -7.93 6.71 -4.62
CA VAL A 63 -7.54 7.78 -3.69
C VAL A 63 -6.01 7.86 -3.53
N PRO A 64 -5.37 8.96 -3.97
CA PRO A 64 -3.96 9.22 -3.73
C PRO A 64 -3.70 9.99 -2.43
N ALA A 65 -4.71 10.63 -1.84
CA ALA A 65 -4.62 11.57 -0.74
C ALA A 65 -3.53 12.65 -0.99
N THR A 66 -2.61 12.83 -0.05
CA THR A 66 -1.48 13.77 -0.18
C THR A 66 -0.27 13.16 -0.89
N MET A 67 -0.29 11.86 -1.21
CA MET A 67 0.85 11.14 -1.79
C MET A 67 0.92 11.24 -3.32
N GLY A 68 -0.10 11.79 -3.99
CA GLY A 68 -0.16 11.92 -5.44
C GLY A 68 -0.32 10.60 -6.20
N ASN A 69 -0.13 9.46 -5.54
CA ASN A 69 -0.22 8.12 -6.12
C ASN A 69 -0.96 7.17 -5.16
N PRO A 70 -2.05 6.50 -5.59
CA PRO A 70 -2.82 5.60 -4.72
C PRO A 70 -2.04 4.38 -4.24
N ASN A 71 -1.05 3.90 -4.98
CA ASN A 71 -0.20 2.80 -4.53
C ASN A 71 0.76 3.27 -3.42
N MET A 72 1.31 4.49 -3.51
CA MET A 72 2.12 5.07 -2.44
C MET A 72 1.28 5.32 -1.18
N MET A 73 0.05 5.81 -1.35
CA MET A 73 -0.88 5.95 -0.22
C MET A 73 -1.16 4.60 0.45
N GLY A 74 -1.39 3.54 -0.34
CA GLY A 74 -1.54 2.18 0.18
C GLY A 74 -0.31 1.68 0.94
N GLN A 75 0.90 1.91 0.42
CA GLN A 75 2.16 1.56 1.09
C GLN A 75 2.36 2.34 2.40
N TYR A 76 2.06 3.62 2.42
CA TYR A 76 2.10 4.43 3.64
C TYR A 76 1.16 3.88 4.71
N LEU A 77 -0.09 3.58 4.35
CA LEU A 77 -1.07 3.02 5.27
C LEU A 77 -0.69 1.61 5.76
N LEU A 78 -0.06 0.81 4.91
CA LEU A 78 0.47 -0.51 5.28
C LEU A 78 1.47 -0.43 6.43
N LEU A 79 2.24 0.65 6.53
CA LEU A 79 3.18 0.88 7.65
C LEU A 79 2.48 1.43 8.89
N VAL A 80 1.49 2.32 8.73
CA VAL A 80 0.89 3.04 9.87
C VAL A 80 -0.24 2.27 10.54
N ILE A 81 -1.07 1.53 9.78
CA ILE A 81 -2.21 0.77 10.35
C ILE A 81 -1.75 -0.25 11.40
N PRO A 82 -0.71 -1.07 11.20
CA PRO A 82 -0.22 -1.98 12.25
C PRO A 82 0.24 -1.27 13.53
N VAL A 83 0.85 -0.09 13.40
CA VAL A 83 1.22 0.75 14.56
C VAL A 83 -0.04 1.22 15.30
N GLY A 84 -1.06 1.65 14.57
CA GLY A 84 -2.36 2.01 15.14
C GLY A 84 -3.01 0.83 15.86
N GLY A 85 -2.99 -0.36 15.26
CA GLY A 85 -3.47 -1.60 15.87
C GLY A 85 -2.74 -1.95 17.17
N ALA A 86 -1.41 -1.83 17.19
CA ALA A 86 -0.62 -2.04 18.39
C ALA A 86 -0.96 -1.03 19.50
N LYS A 87 -1.17 0.24 19.14
CA LYS A 87 -1.63 1.28 20.09
C LYS A 87 -3.03 1.02 20.61
N LEU A 88 -3.95 0.58 19.77
CA LEU A 88 -5.30 0.20 20.14
C LEU A 88 -5.32 -0.92 21.19
N LEU A 89 -4.52 -1.96 20.94
CA LEU A 89 -4.49 -3.13 21.81
C LEU A 89 -3.72 -2.87 23.12
N SER A 90 -2.73 -1.98 23.11
CA SER A 90 -1.97 -1.59 24.30
C SER A 90 -2.65 -0.51 25.15
N ALA A 91 -3.70 0.13 24.64
CA ALA A 91 -4.42 1.16 25.37
C ALA A 91 -5.17 0.57 26.59
N LYS A 92 -4.95 1.16 27.77
CA LYS A 92 -5.54 0.68 29.03
C LYS A 92 -6.93 1.26 29.27
N ASP A 93 -7.15 2.50 28.88
CA ASP A 93 -8.37 3.28 29.11
C ASP A 93 -9.26 3.29 27.87
N TRP A 94 -10.57 3.28 28.11
CA TRP A 94 -11.60 3.25 27.07
C TRP A 94 -11.53 4.43 26.08
N PRO A 95 -11.31 5.70 26.53
CA PRO A 95 -11.21 6.83 25.60
C PRO A 95 -10.06 6.68 24.59
N ARG A 96 -8.88 6.19 25.02
CA ARG A 96 -7.77 5.93 24.11
C ARG A 96 -8.03 4.77 23.16
N ARG A 97 -8.71 3.72 23.63
CA ARG A 97 -9.13 2.62 22.75
C ARG A 97 -10.06 3.11 21.64
N LEU A 98 -11.07 3.89 22.00
CA LEU A 98 -12.01 4.45 21.02
C LEU A 98 -11.30 5.37 20.02
N TYR A 99 -10.38 6.20 20.51
CA TYR A 99 -9.58 7.07 19.68
C TYR A 99 -8.75 6.28 18.62
N TYR A 100 -7.96 5.28 19.05
CA TYR A 100 -7.17 4.48 18.12
C TYR A 100 -8.03 3.60 17.21
N LEU A 101 -9.16 3.12 17.70
CA LEU A 101 -10.14 2.41 16.87
C LEU A 101 -10.67 3.31 15.75
N ALA A 102 -11.04 4.54 16.07
CA ALA A 102 -11.49 5.51 15.08
C ALA A 102 -10.39 5.83 14.05
N CYS A 103 -9.15 6.08 14.51
CA CYS A 103 -8.01 6.30 13.63
C CYS A 103 -7.77 5.11 12.68
N CYS A 104 -7.74 3.88 13.20
CA CYS A 104 -7.59 2.67 12.40
C CYS A 104 -8.74 2.50 11.42
N GLY A 105 -9.98 2.75 11.84
CA GLY A 105 -11.16 2.67 10.98
C GLY A 105 -11.06 3.61 9.78
N VAL A 106 -10.73 4.89 10.02
CA VAL A 106 -10.54 5.88 8.96
C VAL A 106 -9.41 5.46 7.99
N MET A 107 -8.29 4.98 8.52
CA MET A 107 -7.17 4.50 7.72
C MET A 107 -7.54 3.26 6.90
N CYS A 108 -8.28 2.31 7.46
CA CYS A 108 -8.75 1.11 6.74
C CYS A 108 -9.73 1.47 5.62
N VAL A 109 -10.67 2.38 5.86
CA VAL A 109 -11.58 2.87 4.80
C VAL A 109 -10.79 3.52 3.67
N CYS A 110 -9.85 4.40 3.98
CA CYS A 110 -9.00 5.02 2.98
C CYS A 110 -8.16 3.98 2.22
N MET A 111 -7.61 2.97 2.91
CA MET A 111 -6.87 1.86 2.29
C MET A 111 -7.72 1.14 1.25
N ILE A 112 -8.99 0.86 1.54
CA ILE A 112 -9.93 0.24 0.58
C ILE A 112 -10.08 1.15 -0.64
N LEU A 113 -10.29 2.45 -0.44
CA LEU A 113 -10.48 3.44 -1.51
C LEU A 113 -9.23 3.71 -2.36
N THR A 114 -8.05 3.26 -1.94
CA THR A 114 -6.86 3.27 -2.81
C THR A 114 -6.97 2.27 -3.96
N PHE A 115 -7.81 1.24 -3.84
CA PHE A 115 -7.91 0.11 -4.77
C PHE A 115 -6.55 -0.51 -5.11
N SER A 116 -5.61 -0.49 -4.15
CA SER A 116 -4.27 -1.07 -4.30
C SER A 116 -4.24 -2.51 -3.82
N ARG A 117 -4.34 -3.46 -4.77
CA ARG A 117 -4.34 -4.91 -4.48
C ARG A 117 -3.13 -5.36 -3.65
N GLY A 118 -1.94 -4.85 -4.02
CA GLY A 118 -0.71 -5.16 -3.29
C GLY A 118 -0.72 -4.66 -1.85
N ALA A 119 -1.29 -3.48 -1.60
CA ALA A 119 -1.41 -2.93 -0.24
C ALA A 119 -2.42 -3.71 0.59
N TRP A 120 -3.54 -4.17 0.00
CA TRP A 120 -4.53 -5.01 0.68
C TRP A 120 -3.93 -6.36 1.08
N LEU A 121 -3.24 -7.04 0.14
CA LEU A 121 -2.53 -8.30 0.44
C LEU A 121 -1.47 -8.11 1.51
N GLY A 122 -0.70 -7.02 1.43
CA GLY A 122 0.30 -6.67 2.44
C GLY A 122 -0.32 -6.45 3.82
N LEU A 123 -1.48 -5.78 3.89
CA LEU A 123 -2.18 -5.54 5.17
C LEU A 123 -2.75 -6.85 5.75
N LEU A 124 -3.30 -7.72 4.91
CA LEU A 124 -3.75 -9.05 5.34
C LEU A 124 -2.59 -9.88 5.87
N PHE A 125 -1.45 -9.87 5.18
CA PHE A 125 -0.24 -10.55 5.63
C PHE A 125 0.27 -9.96 6.95
N ALA A 126 0.37 -8.63 7.06
CA ALA A 126 0.77 -7.97 8.30
C ALA A 126 -0.17 -8.29 9.46
N GLY A 127 -1.49 -8.34 9.21
CA GLY A 127 -2.48 -8.75 10.18
C GLY A 127 -2.31 -10.21 10.63
N ALA A 128 -2.03 -11.12 9.68
CA ALA A 128 -1.76 -12.52 9.99
C ALA A 128 -0.49 -12.68 10.86
N VAL A 129 0.60 -12.02 10.48
CA VAL A 129 1.84 -12.02 11.27
C VAL A 129 1.59 -11.47 12.68
N PHE A 130 0.87 -10.35 12.77
CA PHE A 130 0.53 -9.73 14.04
C PHE A 130 -0.31 -10.68 14.93
N ALA A 131 -1.31 -11.35 14.34
CA ALA A 131 -2.15 -12.32 15.05
C ALA A 131 -1.34 -13.51 15.57
N VAL A 132 -0.43 -14.07 14.75
CA VAL A 132 0.44 -15.17 15.13
C VAL A 132 1.39 -14.78 16.26
N LEU A 133 1.97 -13.57 16.22
CA LEU A 133 2.88 -13.08 17.24
C LEU A 133 2.18 -12.73 18.56
N TRP A 134 0.91 -12.32 18.48
CA TRP A 134 0.13 -11.98 19.69
C TRP A 134 -0.49 -13.24 20.33
N HIS A 135 -1.30 -13.97 19.56
CA HIS A 135 -1.97 -15.20 19.94
C HIS A 135 -2.09 -16.12 18.73
N PRO A 136 -1.24 -17.14 18.59
CA PRO A 136 -1.21 -18.02 17.42
C PRO A 136 -2.57 -18.64 17.08
N GLN A 137 -3.40 -18.85 18.09
CA GLN A 137 -4.76 -19.40 17.94
C GLN A 137 -5.69 -18.50 17.09
N LEU A 138 -5.41 -17.18 16.99
CA LEU A 138 -6.19 -16.25 16.18
C LEU A 138 -6.14 -16.57 14.70
N ILE A 139 -5.10 -17.28 14.23
CA ILE A 139 -5.01 -17.70 12.83
C ILE A 139 -6.16 -18.65 12.43
N LEU A 140 -6.71 -19.40 13.39
CA LEU A 140 -7.87 -20.27 13.15
C LEU A 140 -9.15 -19.49 12.83
N LEU A 141 -9.22 -18.22 13.23
CA LEU A 141 -10.33 -17.32 12.92
C LEU A 141 -10.17 -16.65 11.54
N ALA A 142 -8.99 -16.71 10.93
CA ALA A 142 -8.72 -16.06 9.64
C ALA A 142 -9.67 -16.50 8.51
N PRO A 143 -10.02 -17.79 8.32
CA PRO A 143 -10.99 -18.20 7.31
C PRO A 143 -12.37 -17.56 7.54
N PHE A 144 -12.83 -17.52 8.77
CA PHE A 144 -14.14 -16.92 9.13
C PHE A 144 -14.14 -15.41 8.92
N ALA A 145 -13.02 -14.74 9.26
CA ALA A 145 -12.85 -13.31 9.02
C ALA A 145 -12.83 -12.99 7.51
N LEU A 146 -12.19 -13.80 6.68
CA LEU A 146 -12.18 -13.66 5.22
C LEU A 146 -13.57 -13.86 4.62
N VAL A 147 -14.30 -14.88 5.07
CA VAL A 147 -15.70 -15.10 4.66
C VAL A 147 -16.57 -13.92 5.07
N GLY A 148 -16.48 -13.46 6.31
CA GLY A 148 -17.22 -12.28 6.77
C GLY A 148 -16.88 -11.03 5.96
N LEU A 149 -15.61 -10.81 5.64
CA LEU A 149 -15.15 -9.71 4.81
C LEU A 149 -15.73 -9.76 3.39
N TYR A 150 -15.83 -10.96 2.80
CA TYR A 150 -16.45 -11.16 1.49
C TYR A 150 -17.91 -10.67 1.43
N PHE A 151 -18.70 -10.90 2.49
CA PHE A 151 -20.10 -10.45 2.54
C PHE A 151 -20.27 -8.95 2.82
N VAL A 152 -19.27 -8.30 3.40
CA VAL A 152 -19.32 -6.88 3.79
C VAL A 152 -18.74 -5.97 2.70
N LEU A 153 -17.78 -6.47 1.90
CA LEU A 153 -17.10 -5.66 0.88
C LEU A 153 -18.01 -5.43 -0.32
N PRO A 154 -17.99 -4.21 -0.92
CA PRO A 154 -18.66 -3.93 -2.18
C PRO A 154 -18.13 -4.82 -3.31
N GLU A 155 -18.99 -5.15 -4.27
CA GLU A 155 -18.66 -5.98 -5.43
C GLU A 155 -17.47 -5.41 -6.23
N THR A 156 -17.34 -4.07 -6.30
CA THR A 156 -16.20 -3.39 -6.94
C THR A 156 -14.85 -3.72 -6.29
N VAL A 157 -14.83 -3.93 -4.97
CA VAL A 157 -13.63 -4.33 -4.24
C VAL A 157 -13.34 -5.80 -4.48
N ILE A 158 -14.37 -6.64 -4.46
CA ILE A 158 -14.26 -8.08 -4.70
C ILE A 158 -13.75 -8.35 -6.12
N SER A 159 -14.35 -7.72 -7.14
CA SER A 159 -13.92 -7.87 -8.54
C SER A 159 -12.46 -7.43 -8.75
N ARG A 160 -12.06 -6.34 -8.09
CA ARG A 160 -10.67 -5.88 -8.11
C ARG A 160 -9.71 -6.85 -7.44
N PHE A 161 -10.15 -7.51 -6.36
CA PHE A 161 -9.35 -8.52 -5.66
C PHE A 161 -9.22 -9.81 -6.48
N THR A 162 -10.30 -10.29 -7.09
CA THR A 162 -10.30 -11.50 -7.92
C THR A 162 -9.55 -11.33 -9.24
N SER A 163 -9.31 -10.10 -9.69
CA SER A 163 -8.47 -9.81 -10.87
C SER A 163 -6.96 -9.98 -10.61
N ILE A 164 -6.54 -10.36 -9.40
CA ILE A 164 -5.13 -10.63 -9.10
C ILE A 164 -4.63 -11.81 -9.96
N GLY A 165 -3.55 -11.58 -10.70
CA GLY A 165 -2.98 -12.59 -11.61
C GLY A 165 -3.64 -12.68 -12.97
N ASN A 166 -4.72 -11.94 -13.24
CA ASN A 166 -5.33 -11.90 -14.55
C ASN A 166 -4.50 -11.02 -15.51
N LEU A 167 -3.96 -11.63 -16.57
CA LEU A 167 -3.14 -10.94 -17.58
C LEU A 167 -3.96 -10.04 -18.53
N THR A 168 -5.28 -10.12 -18.52
CA THR A 168 -6.13 -9.17 -19.26
C THR A 168 -6.25 -7.83 -18.54
N ASP A 169 -5.88 -7.77 -17.25
CA ASP A 169 -5.80 -6.50 -16.48
C ASP A 169 -4.55 -5.72 -16.90
N ASN A 170 -4.76 -4.53 -17.47
CA ASN A 170 -3.68 -3.66 -17.95
C ASN A 170 -2.59 -3.40 -16.89
N SER A 171 -2.94 -3.28 -15.62
CA SER A 171 -1.96 -3.07 -14.55
C SER A 171 -1.12 -4.32 -14.27
N THR A 172 -1.64 -5.51 -14.48
CA THR A 172 -0.93 -6.78 -14.30
C THR A 172 -0.05 -7.05 -15.51
N SER A 173 -0.60 -7.00 -16.72
CA SER A 173 0.12 -7.23 -17.97
C SER A 173 1.27 -6.23 -18.16
N TYR A 174 1.04 -4.94 -17.86
CA TYR A 174 2.06 -3.90 -17.88
C TYR A 174 3.28 -4.27 -17.04
N ARG A 175 3.08 -4.74 -15.81
CA ARG A 175 4.19 -5.16 -14.93
C ARG A 175 4.88 -6.42 -15.43
N VAL A 176 4.12 -7.41 -15.90
CA VAL A 176 4.71 -8.64 -16.43
C VAL A 176 5.60 -8.35 -17.63
N TYR A 177 5.15 -7.52 -18.56
CA TYR A 177 5.97 -7.13 -19.71
C TYR A 177 7.22 -6.34 -19.31
N ILE A 178 7.11 -5.43 -18.33
CA ILE A 178 8.28 -4.73 -17.78
C ILE A 178 9.26 -5.74 -17.16
N TRP A 179 8.79 -6.69 -16.40
CA TRP A 179 9.63 -7.70 -15.78
C TRP A 179 10.31 -8.60 -16.82
N MET A 180 9.61 -9.00 -17.88
CA MET A 180 10.20 -9.75 -18.99
C MET A 180 11.34 -8.97 -19.66
N GLY A 181 11.12 -7.69 -19.98
CA GLY A 181 12.15 -6.82 -20.51
C GLY A 181 13.32 -6.63 -19.55
N THR A 182 13.02 -6.41 -18.26
CA THR A 182 14.08 -6.25 -17.24
C THR A 182 14.88 -7.53 -17.03
N LEU A 183 14.24 -8.70 -17.08
CA LEU A 183 14.95 -9.99 -17.02
C LEU A 183 15.82 -10.23 -18.26
N ALA A 184 15.38 -9.79 -19.45
CA ALA A 184 16.21 -9.83 -20.64
C ALA A 184 17.43 -8.90 -20.50
N MET A 185 17.22 -7.68 -20.00
CA MET A 185 18.28 -6.73 -19.69
C MET A 185 19.28 -7.26 -18.65
N LEU A 186 18.77 -7.96 -17.63
CA LEU A 186 19.59 -8.56 -16.56
C LEU A 186 20.61 -9.57 -17.12
N LYS A 187 20.31 -10.30 -18.19
CA LYS A 187 21.25 -11.25 -18.81
C LYS A 187 22.52 -10.55 -19.30
N ASP A 188 22.40 -9.33 -19.81
CA ASP A 188 23.53 -8.58 -20.36
C ASP A 188 24.26 -7.76 -19.29
N TYR A 189 23.54 -7.33 -18.25
CA TYR A 189 24.06 -6.45 -17.19
C TYR A 189 24.13 -7.08 -15.80
N TRP A 190 24.07 -8.42 -15.69
CA TRP A 190 23.96 -9.12 -14.40
C TRP A 190 25.12 -8.85 -13.44
N LEU A 191 26.32 -8.56 -13.96
CA LEU A 191 27.54 -8.40 -13.15
C LEU A 191 27.66 -6.99 -12.55
N CYS A 192 27.41 -5.96 -13.37
CA CYS A 192 27.66 -4.57 -13.00
C CYS A 192 26.37 -3.75 -12.81
N GLY A 193 25.22 -4.31 -13.23
CA GLY A 193 23.99 -3.55 -13.35
C GLY A 193 24.08 -2.44 -14.41
N ILE A 194 23.08 -1.59 -14.45
CA ILE A 194 22.97 -0.47 -15.40
C ILE A 194 23.30 0.90 -14.76
N GLY A 195 23.69 0.91 -13.51
CA GLY A 195 23.91 2.12 -12.72
C GLY A 195 22.72 2.51 -11.84
N PRO A 196 22.93 3.39 -10.86
CA PRO A 196 21.90 3.81 -9.93
C PRO A 196 20.94 4.84 -10.54
N GLY A 197 19.67 4.77 -10.15
CA GLY A 197 18.65 5.78 -10.41
C GLY A 197 17.82 5.53 -11.67
N ASP A 198 16.73 6.30 -11.77
CA ASP A 198 15.73 6.16 -12.85
C ASP A 198 16.29 6.50 -14.23
N GLY A 199 17.28 7.38 -14.31
CA GLY A 199 17.91 7.79 -15.57
C GLY A 199 18.56 6.64 -16.31
N ALA A 200 19.27 5.75 -15.62
CA ALA A 200 19.93 4.59 -16.22
C ALA A 200 18.89 3.60 -16.77
N PHE A 201 17.83 3.34 -16.03
CA PHE A 201 16.74 2.46 -16.47
C PHE A 201 16.05 3.00 -17.73
N ASN A 202 15.74 4.29 -17.76
CA ASN A 202 15.08 4.94 -18.90
C ASN A 202 15.95 4.93 -20.18
N MET A 203 17.28 4.91 -20.04
CA MET A 203 18.20 4.84 -21.20
C MET A 203 18.33 3.43 -21.76
N VAL A 204 18.37 2.41 -20.90
CA VAL A 204 18.70 1.04 -21.31
C VAL A 204 17.45 0.22 -21.60
N TYR A 205 16.40 0.34 -20.78
CA TYR A 205 15.19 -0.47 -20.87
C TYR A 205 14.48 -0.45 -22.25
N PRO A 206 14.41 0.67 -22.99
CA PRO A 206 13.73 0.70 -24.29
C PRO A 206 14.24 -0.32 -25.29
N ALA A 207 15.53 -0.69 -25.23
CA ALA A 207 16.12 -1.70 -26.10
C ALA A 207 15.61 -3.14 -25.79
N TYR A 208 15.10 -3.37 -24.60
CA TYR A 208 14.59 -4.67 -24.11
C TYR A 208 13.07 -4.68 -23.93
N SER A 209 12.39 -3.59 -24.28
CA SER A 209 10.96 -3.43 -24.05
C SER A 209 10.13 -4.42 -24.85
N TYR A 210 9.16 -5.07 -24.19
CA TYR A 210 8.11 -5.86 -24.83
C TYR A 210 6.92 -4.96 -25.17
N ASN A 211 6.35 -5.12 -26.37
CA ASN A 211 5.18 -4.36 -26.86
C ASN A 211 5.34 -2.82 -26.81
N GLY A 212 6.57 -2.30 -26.88
CA GLY A 212 6.81 -0.86 -26.86
C GLY A 212 6.46 -0.18 -25.54
N ILE A 213 6.38 -0.93 -24.46
CA ILE A 213 6.05 -0.39 -23.13
C ILE A 213 7.18 0.50 -22.64
N VAL A 214 6.87 1.76 -22.33
CA VAL A 214 7.77 2.69 -21.69
C VAL A 214 7.53 2.64 -20.18
N ALA A 215 8.60 2.41 -19.42
CA ALA A 215 8.53 2.35 -17.96
C ALA A 215 9.69 3.12 -17.34
N PRO A 216 9.44 3.96 -16.32
CA PRO A 216 10.50 4.71 -15.63
C PRO A 216 11.33 3.82 -14.68
N HIS A 217 10.83 2.65 -14.31
CA HIS A 217 11.46 1.72 -13.37
C HIS A 217 10.80 0.32 -13.46
N ALA A 218 11.48 -0.70 -12.92
CA ALA A 218 11.03 -2.09 -13.02
C ALA A 218 9.73 -2.42 -12.25
N HIS A 219 9.21 -1.53 -11.40
CA HIS A 219 8.10 -1.82 -10.48
C HIS A 219 8.32 -3.06 -9.59
N ASN A 220 9.56 -3.39 -9.32
CA ASN A 220 9.99 -4.52 -8.52
C ASN A 220 11.34 -4.19 -7.87
N LEU A 221 11.40 -4.28 -6.54
CA LEU A 221 12.58 -3.92 -5.75
C LEU A 221 13.83 -4.77 -6.10
N PHE A 222 13.61 -6.04 -6.47
CA PHE A 222 14.70 -6.97 -6.77
C PHE A 222 15.21 -6.86 -8.21
N LEU A 223 14.40 -6.31 -9.11
CA LEU A 223 14.74 -6.14 -10.52
C LEU A 223 15.19 -4.72 -10.86
N GLN A 224 15.09 -3.78 -9.92
CA GLN A 224 15.57 -2.42 -10.06
C GLN A 224 17.07 -2.38 -9.69
#